data_23b5f72bfd68ad0e7a2e0b3ba4f3839a
#
_entry.id   23b5f72bfd68ad0e7a2e0b3ba4f3839a
#
_cell.length_a   1.000
_cell.length_b   1.000
_cell.length_c   1.000
_cell.angle_alpha   90.00
_cell.angle_beta   90.00
_cell.angle_gamma   90.00
#
_symmetry.space_group_name_H-M   'P 1'
#
loop_
_entity.id
_entity.type
_entity.pdbx_description
1 polymer ?
#
loop_
_entity_poly.entity_id
_entity_poly.type
_entity_poly.pdbx_seq_one_letter_code
_entity_poly.pdbx_strand_id
1 'polypeptide(L)'
;MIESPQTGETLIFRSTADSSNGELFRAELFVKPGGYVVRAHIHPSQEESFVVLAGKYGYQIGDRKGVAQAGETLVCPVGVSHSQWNAGDSPLRIYYEHRPALTSAEIFFETQFGLSRDGKLSPKGDINLLQGVVLLQEVGDFIRPSSPPVALQNALFPVLARLGRMRGYRARYQKYALPIETE
;
A
#
# COMPACT_ATOMS: atom_id res chain seq x y z
N MET A 1 12.64 -1.16 -8.45
CA MET A 1 12.56 -1.99 -7.22
C MET A 1 12.75 -1.11 -6.01
N ILE A 2 11.88 -1.25 -5.00
CA ILE A 2 11.99 -0.57 -3.71
C ILE A 2 11.90 -1.60 -2.57
N GLU A 3 12.60 -1.32 -1.48
CA GLU A 3 12.66 -2.20 -0.32
C GLU A 3 12.20 -1.48 0.94
N SER A 4 11.53 -2.22 1.81
CA SER A 4 11.08 -1.78 3.13
C SER A 4 11.73 -2.64 4.21
N PRO A 5 12.93 -2.27 4.71
CA PRO A 5 13.67 -3.07 5.67
C PRO A 5 12.92 -3.30 6.99
N GLN A 6 12.13 -2.30 7.43
CA GLN A 6 11.39 -2.38 8.69
C GLN A 6 10.14 -3.27 8.60
N THR A 7 9.58 -3.48 7.39
CA THR A 7 8.40 -4.31 7.19
C THR A 7 8.72 -5.67 6.57
N GLY A 8 9.94 -5.84 6.04
CA GLY A 8 10.37 -7.07 5.39
C GLY A 8 9.76 -7.27 4.00
N GLU A 9 9.42 -6.19 3.32
CA GLU A 9 8.80 -6.18 2.00
C GLU A 9 9.78 -5.70 0.92
N THR A 10 9.62 -6.25 -0.29
CA THR A 10 10.27 -5.76 -1.52
C THR A 10 9.21 -5.64 -2.60
N LEU A 11 9.15 -4.50 -3.27
CA LEU A 11 8.18 -4.21 -4.33
C LEU A 11 8.91 -3.88 -5.64
N ILE A 12 8.48 -4.52 -6.73
CA ILE A 12 8.97 -4.26 -8.08
C ILE A 12 7.78 -3.79 -8.91
N PHE A 13 7.78 -2.54 -9.36
CA PHE A 13 6.77 -2.05 -10.29
C PHE A 13 6.90 -2.76 -11.64
N ARG A 14 5.80 -3.29 -12.15
CA ARG A 14 5.70 -3.99 -13.45
C ARG A 14 4.87 -3.20 -14.45
N SER A 15 3.90 -2.44 -13.97
CA SER A 15 3.10 -1.50 -14.75
C SER A 15 2.69 -0.35 -13.83
N THR A 16 2.73 0.86 -14.33
CA THR A 16 2.38 2.10 -13.62
C THR A 16 1.18 2.77 -14.29
N ALA A 17 0.65 3.83 -13.69
CA ALA A 17 -0.40 4.62 -14.31
C ALA A 17 0.05 5.19 -15.66
N ASP A 18 1.29 5.65 -15.75
CA ASP A 18 1.85 6.20 -16.98
C ASP A 18 2.06 5.12 -18.05
N SER A 19 2.76 4.03 -17.73
CA SER A 19 3.08 2.96 -18.70
C SER A 19 1.85 2.17 -19.19
N SER A 20 0.71 2.24 -18.50
CA SER A 20 -0.54 1.57 -18.86
C SER A 20 -1.63 2.52 -19.34
N ASN A 21 -1.35 3.81 -19.54
CA ASN A 21 -2.36 4.84 -19.83
C ASN A 21 -3.52 4.83 -18.82
N GLY A 22 -3.23 4.59 -17.55
CA GLY A 22 -4.21 4.56 -16.47
C GLY A 22 -5.02 3.26 -16.34
N GLU A 23 -4.71 2.22 -17.08
CA GLU A 23 -5.51 0.98 -17.07
C GLU A 23 -5.12 0.04 -15.93
N LEU A 24 -3.82 -0.18 -15.71
CA LEU A 24 -3.32 -1.19 -14.79
C LEU A 24 -2.10 -0.72 -14.01
N PHE A 25 -2.22 -0.63 -12.70
CA PHE A 25 -1.07 -0.69 -11.83
C PHE A 25 -0.79 -2.16 -11.47
N ARG A 26 0.42 -2.62 -11.73
CA ARG A 26 0.88 -3.96 -11.31
C ARG A 26 2.24 -3.86 -10.64
N ALA A 27 2.35 -4.47 -9.48
CA ALA A 27 3.61 -4.66 -8.81
C ALA A 27 3.80 -6.12 -8.40
N GLU A 28 5.04 -6.54 -8.30
CA GLU A 28 5.42 -7.82 -7.72
C GLU A 28 5.90 -7.56 -6.30
N LEU A 29 5.20 -8.14 -5.34
CA LEU A 29 5.46 -7.97 -3.92
C LEU A 29 6.04 -9.25 -3.31
N PHE A 30 7.13 -9.09 -2.60
CA PHE A 30 7.76 -10.12 -1.77
C PHE A 30 7.59 -9.73 -0.30
N VAL A 31 7.13 -10.66 0.53
CA VAL A 31 6.94 -10.45 1.97
C VAL A 31 7.64 -11.54 2.75
N LYS A 32 8.61 -11.20 3.60
CA LYS A 32 9.30 -12.16 4.47
C LYS A 32 8.32 -12.81 5.46
N PRO A 33 8.62 -14.03 5.96
CA PRO A 33 7.88 -14.61 7.09
C PRO A 33 7.91 -13.67 8.29
N GLY A 34 6.75 -13.51 8.96
CA GLY A 34 6.59 -12.55 10.05
C GLY A 34 6.72 -11.08 9.66
N GLY A 35 6.68 -10.79 8.35
CA GLY A 35 6.67 -9.42 7.82
C GLY A 35 5.40 -8.65 8.18
N TYR A 36 5.28 -7.45 7.62
CA TYR A 36 4.21 -6.52 7.93
C TYR A 36 2.82 -7.11 7.66
N VAL A 37 1.90 -6.90 8.61
CA VAL A 37 0.48 -7.14 8.42
C VAL A 37 -0.15 -5.85 7.94
N VAL A 38 -0.58 -5.81 6.69
CA VAL A 38 -1.25 -4.63 6.12
C VAL A 38 -2.55 -4.39 6.88
N ARG A 39 -2.68 -3.20 7.47
CA ARG A 39 -3.88 -2.82 8.23
C ARG A 39 -5.11 -2.75 7.34
N ALA A 40 -6.28 -2.95 7.94
CA ALA A 40 -7.55 -2.88 7.23
C ALA A 40 -7.74 -1.51 6.57
N HIS A 41 -7.96 -1.53 5.26
CA HIS A 41 -8.10 -0.35 4.41
C HIS A 41 -9.12 -0.61 3.28
N ILE A 42 -9.44 0.43 2.54
CA ILE A 42 -10.31 0.39 1.35
C ILE A 42 -9.64 1.10 0.19
N HIS A 43 -9.93 0.66 -1.03
CA HIS A 43 -9.66 1.41 -2.26
C HIS A 43 -10.98 2.03 -2.75
N PRO A 44 -11.11 3.38 -2.70
CA PRO A 44 -12.41 4.04 -2.97
C PRO A 44 -12.91 3.90 -4.39
N SER A 45 -12.01 3.74 -5.36
CA SER A 45 -12.32 3.77 -6.80
C SER A 45 -11.67 2.65 -7.61
N GLN A 46 -10.94 1.72 -6.98
CA GLN A 46 -10.18 0.69 -7.65
C GLN A 46 -10.60 -0.70 -7.18
N GLU A 47 -10.68 -1.62 -8.12
CA GLU A 47 -10.64 -3.04 -7.83
C GLU A 47 -9.17 -3.43 -7.60
N GLU A 48 -8.94 -4.25 -6.59
CA GLU A 48 -7.64 -4.81 -6.29
C GLU A 48 -7.64 -6.31 -6.49
N SER A 49 -6.61 -6.85 -7.11
CA SER A 49 -6.45 -8.29 -7.24
C SER A 49 -5.06 -8.75 -6.83
N PHE A 50 -5.01 -9.99 -6.34
CA PHE A 50 -3.80 -10.65 -5.87
C PHE A 50 -3.66 -12.00 -6.55
N VAL A 51 -2.56 -12.21 -7.28
CA VAL A 51 -2.20 -13.51 -7.84
C VAL A 51 -1.06 -14.08 -7.01
N VAL A 52 -1.31 -15.17 -6.30
CA VAL A 52 -0.29 -15.82 -5.47
C VAL A 52 0.67 -16.60 -6.35
N LEU A 53 1.94 -16.21 -6.36
CA LEU A 53 2.99 -16.85 -7.15
C LEU A 53 3.76 -17.89 -6.34
N ALA A 54 3.96 -17.63 -5.03
CA ALA A 54 4.61 -18.57 -4.12
C ALA A 54 4.27 -18.20 -2.67
N GLY A 55 4.35 -19.16 -1.77
CA GLY A 55 4.05 -18.99 -0.34
C GLY A 55 2.57 -19.12 -0.01
N LYS A 56 2.18 -18.58 1.15
CA LYS A 56 0.81 -18.60 1.67
C LYS A 56 0.33 -17.19 1.94
N TYR A 57 -0.69 -16.77 1.22
CA TYR A 57 -1.29 -15.44 1.33
C TYR A 57 -2.48 -15.46 2.29
N GLY A 58 -2.30 -14.92 3.49
CA GLY A 58 -3.38 -14.70 4.44
C GLY A 58 -4.16 -13.44 4.08
N TYR A 59 -5.48 -13.50 4.12
CA TYR A 59 -6.35 -12.39 3.78
C TYR A 59 -7.59 -12.29 4.66
N GLN A 60 -8.10 -11.09 4.77
CA GLN A 60 -9.47 -10.79 5.15
C GLN A 60 -10.03 -9.77 4.16
N ILE A 61 -11.09 -10.11 3.42
CA ILE A 61 -11.79 -9.28 2.44
C ILE A 61 -13.25 -9.22 2.85
N GLY A 62 -13.70 -8.08 3.40
CA GLY A 62 -14.99 -7.98 4.08
C GLY A 62 -15.08 -9.00 5.21
N ASP A 63 -16.11 -9.85 5.16
CA ASP A 63 -16.33 -10.92 6.16
C ASP A 63 -15.59 -12.23 5.82
N ARG A 64 -15.01 -12.35 4.62
CA ARG A 64 -14.26 -13.54 4.20
C ARG A 64 -12.84 -13.47 4.74
N LYS A 65 -12.43 -14.51 5.47
CA LYS A 65 -11.06 -14.68 5.95
C LYS A 65 -10.55 -16.05 5.53
N GLY A 66 -9.29 -16.11 5.08
CA GLY A 66 -8.71 -17.36 4.62
C GLY A 66 -7.21 -17.25 4.32
N VAL A 67 -6.71 -18.30 3.70
CA VAL A 67 -5.34 -18.42 3.20
C VAL A 67 -5.42 -18.94 1.78
N ALA A 68 -4.86 -18.19 0.83
CA ALA A 68 -4.68 -18.61 -0.55
C ALA A 68 -3.26 -19.12 -0.78
N GLN A 69 -3.12 -20.04 -1.74
CA GLN A 69 -1.86 -20.70 -2.09
C GLN A 69 -1.43 -20.35 -3.51
N ALA A 70 -0.21 -20.72 -3.86
CA ALA A 70 0.32 -20.51 -5.21
C ALA A 70 -0.63 -21.03 -6.30
N GLY A 71 -0.87 -20.22 -7.31
CA GLY A 71 -1.83 -20.44 -8.41
C GLY A 71 -3.23 -19.86 -8.16
N GLU A 72 -3.57 -19.46 -6.94
CA GLU A 72 -4.86 -18.85 -6.63
C GLU A 72 -4.86 -17.34 -6.88
N THR A 73 -6.02 -16.84 -7.28
CA THR A 73 -6.28 -15.41 -7.47
C THR A 73 -7.41 -14.96 -6.56
N LEU A 74 -7.22 -13.82 -5.93
CA LEU A 74 -8.23 -13.16 -5.10
C LEU A 74 -8.56 -11.79 -5.69
N VAL A 75 -9.82 -11.39 -5.58
CA VAL A 75 -10.28 -10.07 -5.97
C VAL A 75 -10.93 -9.40 -4.77
N CYS A 76 -10.53 -8.17 -4.51
CA CYS A 76 -11.13 -7.26 -3.56
C CYS A 76 -11.91 -6.18 -4.34
N PRO A 77 -13.25 -6.18 -4.26
CA PRO A 77 -14.06 -5.17 -4.96
C PRO A 77 -13.83 -3.77 -4.41
N VAL A 78 -14.14 -2.77 -5.24
CA VAL A 78 -14.12 -1.35 -4.86
C VAL A 78 -14.83 -1.11 -3.53
N GLY A 79 -14.19 -0.37 -2.64
CA GLY A 79 -14.75 0.06 -1.35
C GLY A 79 -14.86 -1.02 -0.29
N VAL A 80 -14.48 -2.25 -0.58
CA VAL A 80 -14.50 -3.35 0.41
C VAL A 80 -13.27 -3.27 1.31
N SER A 81 -13.50 -3.29 2.62
CA SER A 81 -12.43 -3.32 3.60
C SER A 81 -11.66 -4.64 3.54
N HIS A 82 -10.34 -4.56 3.50
CA HIS A 82 -9.49 -5.73 3.48
C HIS A 82 -8.17 -5.53 4.20
N SER A 83 -7.52 -6.64 4.53
CA SER A 83 -6.19 -6.72 5.12
C SER A 83 -5.49 -8.00 4.67
N GLN A 84 -4.15 -8.02 4.69
CA GLN A 84 -3.35 -9.14 4.20
C GLN A 84 -2.04 -9.30 4.96
N TRP A 85 -1.50 -10.55 4.89
CA TRP A 85 -0.24 -10.91 5.53
C TRP A 85 0.39 -12.15 4.90
N ASN A 86 1.67 -12.36 5.14
CA ASN A 86 2.29 -13.67 4.87
C ASN A 86 1.84 -14.66 5.96
N ALA A 87 1.06 -15.66 5.59
CA ALA A 87 0.51 -16.70 6.48
C ALA A 87 1.38 -17.97 6.57
N GLY A 88 2.56 -17.93 5.91
CA GLY A 88 3.50 -19.05 5.88
C GLY A 88 4.79 -18.75 6.63
N ASP A 89 5.64 -19.77 6.66
CA ASP A 89 7.00 -19.78 7.19
C ASP A 89 8.09 -19.59 6.11
N SER A 90 7.68 -19.43 4.88
CA SER A 90 8.51 -19.12 3.71
C SER A 90 8.14 -17.74 3.12
N PRO A 91 9.01 -17.13 2.29
CA PRO A 91 8.68 -15.87 1.62
C PRO A 91 7.40 -16.01 0.77
N LEU A 92 6.50 -15.04 0.92
CA LEU A 92 5.34 -14.86 0.06
C LEU A 92 5.74 -14.05 -1.17
N ARG A 93 5.27 -14.43 -2.35
CA ARG A 93 5.43 -13.71 -3.60
C ARG A 93 4.08 -13.61 -4.30
N ILE A 94 3.66 -12.40 -4.65
CA ILE A 94 2.38 -12.14 -5.31
C ILE A 94 2.55 -11.11 -6.43
N TYR A 95 1.67 -11.17 -7.45
CA TYR A 95 1.30 -9.96 -8.18
C TYR A 95 0.19 -9.25 -7.43
N TYR A 96 0.32 -7.95 -7.36
CA TYR A 96 -0.54 -6.99 -6.71
C TYR A 96 -1.01 -6.01 -7.78
N GLU A 97 -2.30 -5.94 -8.03
CA GLU A 97 -2.85 -5.20 -9.16
C GLU A 97 -3.99 -4.29 -8.73
N HIS A 98 -4.06 -3.11 -9.33
CA HIS A 98 -5.19 -2.19 -9.22
C HIS A 98 -5.70 -1.77 -10.58
N ARG A 99 -7.00 -1.72 -10.70
CA ARG A 99 -7.72 -1.20 -11.87
C ARG A 99 -8.83 -0.24 -11.45
N PRO A 100 -8.86 1.00 -12.02
CA PRO A 100 -7.83 1.63 -12.86
C PRO A 100 -6.51 1.89 -12.11
N ALA A 101 -5.42 2.14 -12.83
CA ALA A 101 -4.17 2.59 -12.26
C ALA A 101 -4.26 4.06 -11.85
N LEU A 102 -3.72 4.41 -10.68
CA LEU A 102 -3.63 5.79 -10.19
C LEU A 102 -2.18 6.09 -9.81
N THR A 103 -1.67 7.24 -10.22
CA THR A 103 -0.33 7.72 -9.81
C THR A 103 -0.18 7.83 -8.29
N SER A 104 -1.29 8.01 -7.58
CA SER A 104 -1.33 8.01 -6.11
C SER A 104 -0.88 6.68 -5.48
N ALA A 105 -1.02 5.54 -6.18
CA ALA A 105 -0.47 4.27 -5.75
C ALA A 105 1.05 4.30 -5.69
N GLU A 106 1.68 4.85 -6.73
CA GLU A 106 3.14 4.99 -6.82
C GLU A 106 3.66 5.91 -5.72
N ILE A 107 3.02 7.08 -5.53
CA ILE A 107 3.36 8.03 -4.46
C ILE A 107 3.28 7.37 -3.08
N PHE A 108 2.23 6.57 -2.85
CA PHE A 108 2.05 5.84 -1.59
C PHE A 108 3.21 4.89 -1.32
N PHE A 109 3.51 3.99 -2.26
CA PHE A 109 4.58 3.00 -2.08
C PHE A 109 5.97 3.63 -2.00
N GLU A 110 6.30 4.59 -2.86
CA GLU A 110 7.56 5.33 -2.80
C GLU A 110 7.77 5.97 -1.44
N THR A 111 6.72 6.61 -0.90
CA THR A 111 6.81 7.31 0.38
C THR A 111 6.89 6.33 1.55
N GLN A 112 6.03 5.31 1.60
CA GLN A 112 6.02 4.32 2.68
C GLN A 112 7.35 3.55 2.74
N PHE A 113 7.81 3.04 1.61
CA PHE A 113 9.07 2.28 1.53
C PHE A 113 10.29 3.19 1.79
N GLY A 114 10.25 4.43 1.31
CA GLY A 114 11.29 5.42 1.60
C GLY A 114 11.38 5.77 3.07
N LEU A 115 10.25 5.94 3.76
CA LEU A 115 10.21 6.15 5.22
C LEU A 115 10.77 4.93 5.97
N SER A 116 10.48 3.72 5.50
CA SER A 116 11.05 2.49 6.06
C SER A 116 12.58 2.43 5.91
N ARG A 117 13.11 2.77 4.74
CA ARG A 117 14.57 2.85 4.51
C ARG A 117 15.25 3.85 5.44
N ASP A 118 14.59 4.95 5.73
CA ASP A 118 15.07 5.99 6.67
C ASP A 118 14.86 5.60 8.15
N GLY A 119 14.34 4.42 8.47
CA GLY A 119 14.07 3.98 9.84
C GLY A 119 12.95 4.76 10.54
N LYS A 120 12.00 5.35 9.79
CA LYS A 120 10.96 6.26 10.31
C LYS A 120 9.61 5.61 10.57
N LEU A 121 9.51 4.30 10.39
CA LEU A 121 8.33 3.54 10.80
C LEU A 121 8.44 3.11 12.26
N SER A 122 7.31 2.81 12.89
CA SER A 122 7.28 2.18 14.21
C SER A 122 7.86 0.76 14.13
N PRO A 123 8.18 0.11 15.28
CA PRO A 123 8.57 -1.30 15.29
C PRO A 123 7.52 -2.26 14.69
N LYS A 124 6.27 -1.80 14.56
CA LYS A 124 5.17 -2.54 13.92
C LYS A 124 4.99 -2.19 12.43
N GLY A 125 5.88 -1.37 11.85
CA GLY A 125 5.78 -0.93 10.46
C GLY A 125 4.82 0.25 10.21
N ASP A 126 4.29 0.88 11.26
CA ASP A 126 3.32 1.96 11.10
C ASP A 126 4.00 3.30 10.84
N ILE A 127 3.42 4.09 9.95
CA ILE A 127 3.81 5.49 9.73
C ILE A 127 3.34 6.34 10.93
N ASN A 128 4.12 7.32 11.36
CA ASN A 128 3.68 8.31 12.34
C ASN A 128 2.35 8.95 11.93
N LEU A 129 1.45 9.17 12.88
CA LEU A 129 0.09 9.65 12.60
C LEU A 129 0.05 10.89 11.71
N LEU A 130 0.80 11.93 12.04
CA LEU A 130 0.79 13.18 11.25
C LEU A 130 1.39 12.98 9.87
N GLN A 131 2.46 12.21 9.75
CA GLN A 131 3.04 11.84 8.46
C GLN A 131 2.05 11.01 7.63
N GLY A 132 1.40 10.03 8.24
CA GLY A 132 0.39 9.19 7.58
C GLY A 132 -0.80 10.01 7.07
N VAL A 133 -1.32 10.93 7.89
CA VAL A 133 -2.44 11.78 7.48
C VAL A 133 -2.06 12.75 6.36
N VAL A 134 -0.82 13.29 6.36
CA VAL A 134 -0.32 14.12 5.24
C VAL A 134 -0.26 13.30 3.95
N LEU A 135 0.20 12.05 4.01
CA LEU A 135 0.21 11.14 2.87
C LEU A 135 -1.20 10.81 2.40
N LEU A 136 -2.09 10.40 3.29
CA LEU A 136 -3.47 10.02 2.98
C LEU A 136 -4.31 11.18 2.42
N GLN A 137 -3.97 12.43 2.70
CA GLN A 137 -4.61 13.58 2.06
C GLN A 137 -4.24 13.73 0.58
N GLU A 138 -3.10 13.22 0.18
CA GLU A 138 -2.64 13.23 -1.22
C GLU A 138 -3.16 12.02 -1.99
N VAL A 139 -3.09 10.85 -1.35
CA VAL A 139 -3.38 9.56 -1.99
C VAL A 139 -4.75 8.96 -1.58
N GLY A 140 -5.66 9.79 -1.08
CA GLY A 140 -6.95 9.32 -0.56
C GLY A 140 -7.93 8.82 -1.63
N ASP A 141 -7.64 9.00 -2.90
CA ASP A 141 -8.30 8.36 -4.05
C ASP A 141 -7.83 6.92 -4.26
N PHE A 142 -6.58 6.62 -3.87
CA PHE A 142 -6.00 5.29 -3.92
C PHE A 142 -6.34 4.45 -2.69
N ILE A 143 -6.04 4.96 -1.48
CA ILE A 143 -6.16 4.18 -0.25
C ILE A 143 -6.71 5.02 0.91
N ARG A 144 -7.59 4.41 1.70
CA ARG A 144 -8.09 4.97 2.97
C ARG A 144 -8.11 3.92 4.06
N PRO A 145 -7.77 4.25 5.31
CA PRO A 145 -7.99 3.34 6.43
C PRO A 145 -9.48 2.98 6.56
N SER A 146 -9.79 1.74 6.92
CA SER A 146 -11.18 1.34 7.21
C SER A 146 -11.73 1.99 8.48
N SER A 147 -10.86 2.50 9.35
CA SER A 147 -11.23 3.20 10.60
C SER A 147 -10.30 4.39 10.83
N PRO A 148 -10.83 5.51 11.36
CA PRO A 148 -12.21 5.81 11.70
C PRO A 148 -13.13 5.91 10.47
N PRO A 149 -14.47 6.05 10.65
CA PRO A 149 -15.40 6.23 9.52
C PRO A 149 -14.98 7.37 8.58
N VAL A 150 -15.24 7.22 7.27
CA VAL A 150 -14.83 8.19 6.23
C VAL A 150 -15.29 9.61 6.50
N ALA A 151 -16.51 9.79 7.04
CA ALA A 151 -17.02 11.11 7.42
C ALA A 151 -16.12 11.80 8.46
N LEU A 152 -15.64 11.04 9.45
CA LEU A 152 -14.72 11.54 10.47
C LEU A 152 -13.32 11.80 9.90
N GLN A 153 -12.85 10.94 9.00
CA GLN A 153 -11.60 11.18 8.26
C GLN A 153 -11.68 12.50 7.50
N ASN A 154 -12.75 12.74 6.74
CA ASN A 154 -12.95 13.96 5.96
C ASN A 154 -12.98 15.23 6.83
N ALA A 155 -13.48 15.13 8.07
CA ALA A 155 -13.49 16.26 9.01
C ALA A 155 -12.11 16.50 9.66
N LEU A 156 -11.42 15.46 10.09
CA LEU A 156 -10.22 15.57 10.91
C LEU A 156 -8.92 15.61 10.09
N PHE A 157 -8.83 14.83 9.01
CA PHE A 157 -7.57 14.70 8.26
C PHE A 157 -7.07 16.01 7.65
N PRO A 158 -7.90 16.93 7.10
CA PRO A 158 -7.41 18.22 6.63
C PRO A 158 -6.71 19.04 7.71
N VAL A 159 -7.26 19.06 8.92
CA VAL A 159 -6.71 19.79 10.07
C VAL A 159 -5.38 19.16 10.51
N LEU A 160 -5.37 17.85 10.70
CA LEU A 160 -4.17 17.11 11.10
C LEU A 160 -3.08 17.16 10.02
N ALA A 161 -3.44 17.11 8.73
CA ALA A 161 -2.49 17.24 7.63
C ALA A 161 -1.85 18.63 7.60
N ARG A 162 -2.63 19.70 7.84
CA ARG A 162 -2.07 21.05 7.96
C ARG A 162 -1.04 21.12 9.08
N LEU A 163 -1.37 20.58 10.24
CA LEU A 163 -0.45 20.52 11.38
C LEU A 163 0.79 19.67 11.06
N GLY A 164 0.62 18.55 10.36
CA GLY A 164 1.72 17.72 9.89
C GLY A 164 2.65 18.47 8.93
N ARG A 165 2.09 19.18 7.95
CA ARG A 165 2.89 20.01 7.01
C ARG A 165 3.66 21.11 7.72
N MET A 166 3.08 21.75 8.74
CA MET A 166 3.79 22.74 9.58
C MET A 166 4.98 22.14 10.33
N ARG A 167 4.95 20.83 10.64
CA ARG A 167 6.07 20.08 11.22
C ARG A 167 7.05 19.49 10.20
N GLY A 168 6.90 19.85 8.92
CA GLY A 168 7.81 19.45 7.85
C GLY A 168 7.48 18.10 7.20
N TYR A 169 6.38 17.44 7.57
CA TYR A 169 5.93 16.21 6.89
C TYR A 169 5.41 16.53 5.49
N ARG A 170 5.68 15.62 4.55
CA ARG A 170 5.29 15.73 3.14
C ARG A 170 4.63 14.44 2.68
N ALA A 171 3.72 14.54 1.72
CA ALA A 171 3.12 13.38 1.10
C ALA A 171 4.10 12.70 0.13
N ARG A 172 4.92 13.48 -0.55
CA ARG A 172 5.94 13.00 -1.50
C ARG A 172 7.31 13.59 -1.15
N TYR A 173 8.32 12.74 -1.18
CA TYR A 173 9.72 13.13 -1.00
C TYR A 173 10.49 12.80 -2.27
N GLN A 174 11.09 13.79 -2.89
CA GLN A 174 11.86 13.62 -4.13
C GLN A 174 12.95 12.53 -4.00
N LYS A 175 13.58 12.44 -2.83
CA LYS A 175 14.62 11.43 -2.56
C LYS A 175 14.11 9.97 -2.53
N TYR A 176 12.78 9.77 -2.48
CA TYR A 176 12.17 8.44 -2.49
C TYR A 176 11.59 8.07 -3.85
N ALA A 177 11.37 9.07 -4.72
CA ALA A 177 10.88 8.83 -6.06
C ALA A 177 11.81 7.89 -6.83
N LEU A 178 11.23 6.94 -7.51
CA LEU A 178 11.99 6.09 -8.43
C LEU A 178 12.51 6.95 -9.60
N PRO A 179 13.71 6.65 -10.12
CA PRO A 179 14.14 7.25 -11.37
C PRO A 179 13.10 6.96 -12.45
N ILE A 180 12.71 8.00 -13.21
CA ILE A 180 11.96 7.79 -14.44
C ILE A 180 12.95 7.11 -15.39
N GLU A 181 12.73 5.85 -15.71
CA GLU A 181 13.48 5.19 -16.79
C GLU A 181 13.01 5.86 -18.08
N THR A 182 13.80 6.81 -18.58
CA THR A 182 13.66 7.31 -19.95
C THR A 182 14.33 6.28 -20.85
N GLU A 183 13.50 5.51 -21.57
CA GLU A 183 13.99 4.75 -22.74
C GLU A 183 14.50 5.69 -23.84
#